data_7fc3f8f1066f086e06524195f3bfcb5a
#
_entry.id   7fc3f8f1066f086e06524195f3bfcb5a
#
_cell.length_a   1.000
_cell.length_b   1.000
_cell.length_c   1.000
_cell.angle_alpha   90.00
_cell.angle_beta   90.00
_cell.angle_gamma   90.00
#
_symmetry.space_group_name_H-M   'P 1'
#
loop_
_entity.id
_entity.type
_entity.pdbx_description
1 polymer ?
#
loop_
_entity_poly.entity_id
_entity_poly.type
_entity_poly.pdbx_seq_one_letter_code
_entity_poly.pdbx_strand_id
1 'polypeptide(L)'
;LKTYNPGVSSFLIQQAYIGMKYRMIFISAGCRELTDEVVNFELSSGGLVWSGNARPIPQVRAGFIDFVDIPFTKGWVQIKGELAYGKFMDNDFLRDHYNYYNQYITTDALYHHKSISFRSNPDKPFVVTIGAELAAQFGGTKRYYKEGVLIDSLTMKSPTRLKDFFKILFPSSGDGQSNKGDQAYYYGNHVGQWNLSAEYRFKNNSSVRGYFEWYYDDASGMGKFNGWDGLWGLEYKSGKKNWLSNVVLEYLDMTNQSGPLNWCPSDYNDPKLDIEATGADDYYNNYFYNGWAHYGLSNGTAMAKSLLYNTDGYMRYKHNRIRG
;
A
#
# COMPACT_ATOMS: atom_id res chain seq x y z
N LEU A 1 -21.17 -23.30 8.96
CA LEU A 1 -19.71 -23.22 8.78
C LEU A 1 -19.40 -23.62 7.35
N LYS A 2 -19.26 -22.67 6.43
CA LYS A 2 -18.62 -22.97 5.14
C LYS A 2 -17.13 -23.09 5.42
N THR A 3 -16.62 -24.31 5.39
CA THR A 3 -15.19 -24.56 5.43
C THR A 3 -14.57 -23.87 4.23
N TYR A 4 -13.60 -23.02 4.47
CA TYR A 4 -12.75 -22.45 3.45
C TYR A 4 -12.10 -23.59 2.67
N ASN A 5 -12.45 -23.74 1.42
CA ASN A 5 -11.81 -24.67 0.51
C ASN A 5 -10.95 -23.88 -0.47
N PRO A 6 -9.63 -23.74 -0.23
CA PRO A 6 -8.75 -22.96 -1.09
C PRO A 6 -8.53 -23.57 -2.48
N GLY A 7 -9.17 -24.71 -2.77
CA GLY A 7 -8.83 -25.55 -3.89
C GLY A 7 -9.62 -25.35 -5.16
N VAL A 8 -10.56 -24.41 -5.24
CA VAL A 8 -11.44 -24.35 -6.41
C VAL A 8 -11.68 -22.93 -6.90
N SER A 9 -10.63 -22.21 -7.25
CA SER A 9 -10.78 -21.25 -8.32
C SER A 9 -10.24 -21.89 -9.60
N SER A 10 -11.11 -22.17 -10.48
CA SER A 10 -10.87 -22.91 -11.69
C SER A 10 -9.81 -22.33 -12.63
N PHE A 11 -9.48 -21.07 -12.54
CA PHE A 11 -8.45 -20.42 -13.35
C PHE A 11 -8.04 -19.07 -12.76
N LEU A 12 -6.75 -18.86 -12.53
CA LEU A 12 -6.20 -17.60 -12.09
C LEU A 12 -5.14 -17.11 -13.07
N ILE A 13 -5.32 -15.91 -13.59
CA ILE A 13 -4.28 -15.20 -14.34
C ILE A 13 -3.43 -14.42 -13.35
N GLN A 14 -2.23 -14.91 -13.06
CA GLN A 14 -1.29 -14.21 -12.19
C GLN A 14 -0.65 -13.02 -12.90
N GLN A 15 -0.25 -13.20 -14.16
CA GLN A 15 0.29 -12.13 -14.98
C GLN A 15 -0.25 -12.21 -16.42
N ALA A 16 -0.81 -11.10 -16.88
CA ALA A 16 -1.16 -10.88 -18.29
C ALA A 16 -1.13 -9.39 -18.56
N TYR A 17 -0.11 -8.93 -19.26
CA TYR A 17 0.07 -7.52 -19.56
C TYR A 17 0.72 -7.29 -20.92
N ILE A 18 0.48 -6.11 -21.46
CA ILE A 18 1.17 -5.57 -22.61
C ILE A 18 1.91 -4.30 -22.20
N GLY A 19 3.08 -4.07 -22.75
CA GLY A 19 3.84 -2.88 -22.44
C GLY A 19 4.67 -2.38 -23.60
N MET A 20 4.91 -1.09 -23.62
CA MET A 20 5.78 -0.41 -24.55
C MET A 20 6.83 0.39 -23.78
N LYS A 21 8.05 0.40 -24.31
CA LYS A 21 9.17 1.16 -23.77
C LYS A 21 9.71 2.07 -24.88
N TYR A 22 9.96 3.32 -24.50
CA TYR A 22 10.61 4.27 -25.38
C TYR A 22 11.63 5.10 -24.60
N ARG A 23 12.90 4.97 -24.98
CA ARG A 23 14.02 5.59 -24.25
C ARG A 23 13.96 5.22 -22.76
N MET A 24 13.73 6.21 -21.89
CA MET A 24 13.72 6.06 -20.44
C MET A 24 12.32 5.81 -19.85
N ILE A 25 11.26 5.87 -20.66
CA ILE A 25 9.89 5.76 -20.20
C ILE A 25 9.24 4.44 -20.61
N PHE A 26 8.27 4.01 -19.83
CA PHE A 26 7.40 2.89 -20.17
C PHE A 26 5.93 3.26 -19.98
N ILE A 27 5.09 2.55 -20.70
CA ILE A 27 3.66 2.43 -20.44
C ILE A 27 3.28 0.95 -20.51
N SER A 28 2.42 0.48 -19.60
CA SER A 28 1.92 -0.89 -19.62
C SER A 28 0.48 -0.96 -19.15
N ALA A 29 -0.23 -1.98 -19.61
CA ALA A 29 -1.62 -2.25 -19.22
C ALA A 29 -1.80 -3.74 -18.94
N GLY A 30 -2.50 -4.08 -17.85
CA GLY A 30 -2.80 -5.44 -17.44
C GLY A 30 -2.35 -5.76 -16.02
N CYS A 31 -2.34 -7.06 -15.69
CA CYS A 31 -1.88 -7.58 -14.41
C CYS A 31 -0.40 -7.92 -14.48
N ARG A 32 0.38 -7.38 -13.56
CA ARG A 32 1.81 -7.70 -13.44
C ARG A 32 2.21 -7.68 -11.97
N GLU A 33 3.01 -8.64 -11.56
CA GLU A 33 3.70 -8.60 -10.27
C GLU A 33 4.62 -7.38 -10.20
N LEU A 34 4.54 -6.68 -9.09
CA LEU A 34 5.37 -5.52 -8.80
C LEU A 34 6.48 -5.93 -7.85
N THR A 35 7.62 -5.31 -8.02
CA THR A 35 8.75 -5.46 -7.11
C THR A 35 8.94 -4.14 -6.37
N ASP A 36 9.05 -4.21 -5.07
CA ASP A 36 9.52 -3.08 -4.30
C ASP A 36 10.99 -2.79 -4.64
N GLU A 37 11.38 -1.51 -4.64
CA GLU A 37 12.74 -1.08 -4.99
C GLU A 37 13.68 -1.05 -3.80
N VAL A 38 13.13 -0.99 -2.62
CA VAL A 38 13.91 -0.79 -1.38
C VAL A 38 14.30 -2.12 -0.77
N VAL A 39 13.39 -3.08 -0.74
CA VAL A 39 13.66 -4.39 -0.15
C VAL A 39 14.33 -5.36 -1.13
N ASN A 40 14.98 -6.36 -0.61
CA ASN A 40 15.51 -7.44 -1.43
C ASN A 40 14.38 -8.37 -1.88
N PHE A 41 14.07 -8.41 -3.16
CA PHE A 41 12.94 -9.17 -3.69
C PHE A 41 12.97 -10.68 -3.37
N GLU A 42 14.16 -11.26 -3.24
CA GLU A 42 14.31 -12.72 -3.04
C GLU A 42 14.33 -13.13 -1.56
N LEU A 43 14.74 -12.23 -0.67
CA LEU A 43 15.05 -12.56 0.72
C LEU A 43 14.23 -11.78 1.75
N SER A 44 13.59 -10.68 1.35
CA SER A 44 12.78 -9.83 2.22
C SER A 44 11.46 -10.51 2.61
N SER A 45 10.94 -10.13 3.77
CA SER A 45 9.57 -10.43 4.20
C SER A 45 8.50 -9.69 3.37
N GLY A 46 8.91 -8.75 2.52
CA GLY A 46 8.09 -7.96 1.60
C GLY A 46 7.83 -6.54 2.07
N GLY A 47 7.71 -5.63 1.12
CA GLY A 47 7.45 -4.20 1.35
C GLY A 47 6.09 -3.93 2.02
N LEU A 48 5.96 -2.75 2.62
CA LEU A 48 4.80 -2.42 3.44
C LEU A 48 3.59 -1.93 2.62
N VAL A 49 3.80 -1.19 1.53
CA VAL A 49 2.70 -0.77 0.64
C VAL A 49 2.40 -1.88 -0.36
N TRP A 50 3.44 -2.51 -0.90
CA TRP A 50 3.32 -3.58 -1.87
C TRP A 50 4.36 -4.66 -1.62
N SER A 51 3.94 -5.92 -1.68
CA SER A 51 4.86 -7.06 -1.46
C SER A 51 4.67 -8.15 -2.51
N GLY A 52 5.59 -9.11 -2.54
CA GLY A 52 5.47 -10.31 -3.37
C GLY A 52 4.27 -11.21 -3.01
N ASN A 53 3.62 -10.99 -1.87
CA ASN A 53 2.39 -11.66 -1.47
C ASN A 53 1.15 -11.11 -2.19
N ALA A 54 1.21 -9.88 -2.68
CA ALA A 54 0.09 -9.22 -3.32
C ALA A 54 -0.33 -9.91 -4.61
N ARG A 55 -1.63 -10.12 -4.80
CA ARG A 55 -2.15 -10.48 -6.12
C ARG A 55 -2.16 -9.27 -7.03
N PRO A 56 -1.59 -9.38 -8.24
CA PRO A 56 -1.56 -8.27 -9.17
C PRO A 56 -2.94 -7.68 -9.44
N ILE A 57 -3.02 -6.37 -9.38
CA ILE A 57 -4.22 -5.61 -9.72
C ILE A 57 -4.12 -5.18 -11.19
N PRO A 58 -5.15 -5.42 -12.03
CA PRO A 58 -5.21 -4.91 -13.39
C PRO A 58 -5.11 -3.39 -13.38
N GLN A 59 -4.12 -2.83 -14.10
CA GLN A 59 -3.83 -1.41 -14.07
C GLN A 59 -3.15 -0.93 -15.35
N VAL A 60 -3.30 0.35 -15.64
CA VAL A 60 -2.46 1.07 -16.60
C VAL A 60 -1.38 1.79 -15.79
N ARG A 61 -0.12 1.60 -16.16
CA ARG A 61 1.06 2.18 -15.50
C ARG A 61 1.92 2.91 -16.51
N ALA A 62 2.46 4.03 -16.08
CA ALA A 62 3.47 4.77 -16.84
C ALA A 62 4.53 5.34 -15.89
N GLY A 63 5.78 5.40 -16.34
CA GLY A 63 6.86 5.90 -15.50
C GLY A 63 8.24 5.76 -16.18
N PHE A 64 9.26 5.93 -15.36
CA PHE A 64 10.64 5.67 -15.80
C PHE A 64 10.96 4.18 -15.66
N ILE A 65 11.65 3.64 -16.65
CA ILE A 65 12.12 2.23 -16.66
C ILE A 65 13.10 1.99 -15.52
N ASP A 66 14.01 2.95 -15.33
CA ASP A 66 15.05 2.97 -14.30
C ASP A 66 15.33 4.41 -13.89
N PHE A 67 16.23 4.60 -12.94
CA PHE A 67 16.70 5.93 -12.57
C PHE A 67 17.33 6.68 -13.74
N VAL A 68 16.94 7.94 -13.89
CA VAL A 68 17.44 8.83 -14.94
C VAL A 68 18.12 10.04 -14.30
N ASP A 69 19.18 10.53 -14.93
CA ASP A 69 19.88 11.72 -14.46
C ASP A 69 18.98 12.94 -14.52
N ILE A 70 18.91 13.68 -13.43
CA ILE A 70 18.26 14.98 -13.43
C ILE A 70 19.13 15.96 -14.20
N PRO A 71 18.61 16.68 -15.21
CA PRO A 71 19.36 17.69 -15.94
C PRO A 71 20.04 18.68 -14.98
N PHE A 72 21.23 19.14 -15.34
CA PHE A 72 22.05 20.11 -14.60
C PHE A 72 22.72 19.59 -13.31
N THR A 73 22.41 18.39 -12.83
CA THR A 73 23.07 17.78 -11.66
C THR A 73 24.38 17.10 -11.99
N LYS A 74 24.77 17.00 -13.28
CA LYS A 74 25.98 16.30 -13.76
C LYS A 74 26.07 14.85 -13.27
N GLY A 75 24.91 14.16 -13.20
CA GLY A 75 24.83 12.77 -12.74
C GLY A 75 24.92 12.58 -11.22
N TRP A 76 24.92 13.67 -10.44
CA TRP A 76 24.96 13.55 -8.97
C TRP A 76 23.61 13.16 -8.37
N VAL A 77 22.52 13.45 -9.05
CA VAL A 77 21.17 13.09 -8.60
C VAL A 77 20.39 12.48 -9.75
N GLN A 78 19.79 11.34 -9.48
CA GLN A 78 18.91 10.64 -10.39
C GLN A 78 17.50 10.60 -9.83
N ILE A 79 16.52 10.48 -10.72
CA ILE A 79 15.10 10.38 -10.39
C ILE A 79 14.49 9.14 -11.04
N LYS A 80 13.60 8.47 -10.32
CA LYS A 80 12.69 7.46 -10.83
C LYS A 80 11.29 7.74 -10.29
N GLY A 81 10.26 7.35 -11.03
CA GLY A 81 8.89 7.47 -10.56
C GLY A 81 7.93 6.82 -11.53
N GLU A 82 6.77 6.50 -11.01
CA GLU A 82 5.68 5.92 -11.78
C GLU A 82 4.32 6.36 -11.27
N LEU A 83 3.33 6.19 -12.14
CA LEU A 83 1.92 6.46 -11.87
C LEU A 83 1.09 5.31 -12.43
N ALA A 84 0.09 4.87 -11.67
CA ALA A 84 -0.82 3.84 -12.11
C ALA A 84 -2.27 4.11 -11.67
N TYR A 85 -3.20 3.65 -12.49
CA TYR A 85 -4.61 3.52 -12.16
C TYR A 85 -5.10 2.14 -12.56
N GLY A 86 -5.90 1.54 -11.70
CA GLY A 86 -6.40 0.19 -11.90
C GLY A 86 -7.76 -0.03 -11.22
N LYS A 87 -8.16 -1.29 -11.16
CA LYS A 87 -9.42 -1.70 -10.55
C LYS A 87 -9.23 -3.01 -9.81
N PHE A 88 -9.75 -3.10 -8.59
CA PHE A 88 -9.86 -4.36 -7.87
C PHE A 88 -10.87 -5.28 -8.56
N MET A 89 -10.52 -6.54 -8.74
CA MET A 89 -11.29 -7.50 -9.52
C MET A 89 -11.81 -8.66 -8.68
N ASP A 90 -11.84 -8.50 -7.38
CA ASP A 90 -12.18 -9.54 -6.40
C ASP A 90 -13.64 -9.50 -5.91
N ASN A 91 -14.55 -8.87 -6.65
CA ASN A 91 -15.96 -8.76 -6.27
C ASN A 91 -16.61 -10.12 -6.00
N ASP A 92 -16.38 -11.11 -6.89
CA ASP A 92 -16.93 -12.45 -6.73
C ASP A 92 -16.30 -13.19 -5.55
N PHE A 93 -15.00 -13.00 -5.35
CA PHE A 93 -14.30 -13.54 -4.19
C PHE A 93 -14.87 -12.97 -2.89
N LEU A 94 -15.07 -11.65 -2.81
CA LEU A 94 -15.67 -10.99 -1.65
C LEU A 94 -17.06 -11.55 -1.37
N ARG A 95 -17.92 -11.67 -2.40
CA ARG A 95 -19.27 -12.24 -2.27
C ARG A 95 -19.27 -13.65 -1.74
N ASP A 96 -18.34 -14.50 -2.21
CA ASP A 96 -18.35 -15.93 -1.93
C ASP A 96 -17.62 -16.32 -0.63
N HIS A 97 -16.68 -15.49 -0.17
CA HIS A 97 -15.80 -15.81 0.96
C HIS A 97 -15.93 -14.87 2.14
N TYR A 98 -16.49 -13.68 1.95
CA TYR A 98 -16.62 -12.70 3.02
C TYR A 98 -17.78 -13.06 3.95
N ASN A 99 -17.59 -12.79 5.22
CA ASN A 99 -18.68 -12.87 6.19
C ASN A 99 -19.40 -11.51 6.25
N TYR A 100 -20.63 -11.46 5.78
CA TYR A 100 -21.47 -10.26 5.70
C TYR A 100 -22.10 -9.88 7.06
N TYR A 101 -21.41 -10.09 8.14
CA TYR A 101 -21.94 -9.81 9.46
C TYR A 101 -21.33 -8.53 10.03
N ASN A 102 -22.17 -7.49 10.23
CA ASN A 102 -21.81 -6.19 10.80
C ASN A 102 -20.61 -5.48 10.14
N GLN A 103 -20.61 -5.33 8.84
CA GLN A 103 -19.53 -4.61 8.14
C GLN A 103 -19.94 -4.05 6.80
N TYR A 104 -19.11 -3.14 6.26
CA TYR A 104 -19.17 -2.74 4.87
C TYR A 104 -18.50 -3.76 3.97
N ILE A 105 -19.15 -4.03 2.82
CA ILE A 105 -18.54 -4.75 1.69
C ILE A 105 -18.50 -3.79 0.51
N THR A 106 -17.33 -3.50 0.02
CA THR A 106 -17.11 -2.61 -1.12
C THR A 106 -16.73 -3.39 -2.34
N THR A 107 -17.51 -3.21 -3.40
CA THR A 107 -17.27 -3.79 -4.72
C THR A 107 -16.92 -2.71 -5.72
N ASP A 108 -16.25 -3.09 -6.80
CA ASP A 108 -15.85 -2.17 -7.89
C ASP A 108 -14.94 -1.03 -7.43
N ALA A 109 -14.16 -1.25 -6.38
CA ALA A 109 -13.16 -0.29 -5.93
C ALA A 109 -12.10 -0.08 -7.01
N LEU A 110 -11.68 1.17 -7.17
CA LEU A 110 -10.59 1.57 -8.04
C LEU A 110 -9.27 1.61 -7.26
N TYR A 111 -8.21 1.43 -7.99
CA TYR A 111 -6.82 1.44 -7.51
C TYR A 111 -6.05 2.62 -8.07
N HIS A 112 -5.22 3.22 -7.26
CA HIS A 112 -4.22 4.20 -7.67
C HIS A 112 -2.89 3.87 -7.02
N HIS A 113 -1.79 4.12 -7.73
CA HIS A 113 -0.45 4.04 -7.20
C HIS A 113 0.42 5.13 -7.81
N LYS A 114 1.31 5.67 -7.03
CA LYS A 114 2.35 6.59 -7.45
C LYS A 114 3.57 6.42 -6.58
N SER A 115 4.74 6.58 -7.19
CA SER A 115 6.01 6.62 -6.50
C SER A 115 6.95 7.63 -7.10
N ILE A 116 7.85 8.14 -6.28
CA ILE A 116 8.96 8.97 -6.68
C ILE A 116 10.16 8.64 -5.81
N SER A 117 11.32 8.48 -6.42
CA SER A 117 12.58 8.19 -5.74
C SER A 117 13.71 9.02 -6.32
N PHE A 118 14.58 9.49 -5.47
CA PHE A 118 15.82 10.17 -5.81
C PHE A 118 17.00 9.36 -5.33
N ARG A 119 17.98 9.19 -6.19
CA ARG A 119 19.21 8.43 -5.90
C ARG A 119 20.44 9.30 -6.14
N SER A 120 21.40 9.24 -5.21
CA SER A 120 22.71 9.86 -5.43
C SER A 120 23.48 9.11 -6.52
N ASN A 121 24.58 9.69 -6.99
CA ASN A 121 25.41 9.12 -8.07
C ASN A 121 25.75 7.64 -7.81
N PRO A 122 25.27 6.70 -8.64
CA PRO A 122 25.49 5.26 -8.45
C PRO A 122 26.92 4.80 -8.72
N ASP A 123 27.75 5.64 -9.35
CA ASP A 123 29.16 5.32 -9.60
C ASP A 123 30.06 5.55 -8.37
N LYS A 124 29.48 6.11 -7.31
CA LYS A 124 30.19 6.34 -6.07
C LYS A 124 30.10 5.11 -5.14
N PRO A 125 31.11 4.89 -4.29
CA PRO A 125 31.06 3.79 -3.32
C PRO A 125 29.88 3.90 -2.34
N PHE A 126 29.47 5.11 -2.00
CA PHE A 126 28.33 5.38 -1.11
C PHE A 126 27.17 5.94 -1.91
N VAL A 127 26.05 5.25 -1.86
CA VAL A 127 24.83 5.59 -2.60
C VAL A 127 23.67 5.71 -1.63
N VAL A 128 22.94 6.81 -1.69
CA VAL A 128 21.72 7.04 -0.92
C VAL A 128 20.54 7.12 -1.86
N THR A 129 19.45 6.48 -1.48
CA THR A 129 18.15 6.60 -2.17
C THR A 129 17.11 7.03 -1.16
N ILE A 130 16.32 8.04 -1.53
CA ILE A 130 15.18 8.54 -0.76
C ILE A 130 13.98 8.55 -1.68
N GLY A 131 12.85 8.03 -1.21
CA GLY A 131 11.65 7.96 -2.02
C GLY A 131 10.37 8.08 -1.20
N ALA A 132 9.28 8.17 -1.92
CA ALA A 132 7.94 8.09 -1.37
C ALA A 132 7.09 7.23 -2.31
N GLU A 133 6.23 6.44 -1.71
CA GLU A 133 5.25 5.60 -2.40
C GLU A 133 3.88 5.82 -1.75
N LEU A 134 2.86 5.92 -2.58
CA LEU A 134 1.49 6.06 -2.12
C LEU A 134 0.56 5.25 -3.02
N ALA A 135 -0.26 4.41 -2.41
CA ALA A 135 -1.33 3.72 -3.09
C ALA A 135 -2.67 4.09 -2.46
N ALA A 136 -3.76 3.89 -3.21
CA ALA A 136 -5.09 4.19 -2.71
C ALA A 136 -6.15 3.28 -3.29
N GLN A 137 -7.17 3.00 -2.48
CA GLN A 137 -8.46 2.45 -2.88
C GLN A 137 -9.49 3.57 -2.90
N PHE A 138 -10.27 3.70 -3.96
CA PHE A 138 -11.28 4.75 -4.07
C PHE A 138 -12.46 4.32 -4.95
N GLY A 139 -13.51 5.10 -4.98
CA GLY A 139 -14.70 4.75 -5.74
C GLY A 139 -15.44 3.54 -5.17
N GLY A 140 -16.08 2.79 -6.04
CA GLY A 140 -16.82 1.58 -5.69
C GLY A 140 -18.17 1.81 -5.03
N THR A 141 -18.86 0.71 -4.76
CA THR A 141 -20.14 0.68 -4.06
C THR A 141 -19.97 0.00 -2.71
N LYS A 142 -20.21 0.75 -1.65
CA LYS A 142 -20.10 0.33 -0.25
C LYS A 142 -21.48 -0.10 0.23
N ARG A 143 -21.64 -1.36 0.61
CA ARG A 143 -22.89 -1.91 1.16
C ARG A 143 -22.68 -2.32 2.59
N TYR A 144 -23.50 -1.80 3.50
CA TYR A 144 -23.43 -2.15 4.90
C TYR A 144 -24.36 -3.30 5.22
N TYR A 145 -23.83 -4.28 5.91
CA TYR A 145 -24.58 -5.42 6.43
C TYR A 145 -24.62 -5.38 7.95
N LYS A 146 -25.77 -5.70 8.52
CA LYS A 146 -25.96 -5.88 9.96
C LYS A 146 -26.57 -7.26 10.18
N GLU A 147 -25.92 -8.09 10.98
CA GLU A 147 -26.33 -9.47 11.25
C GLU A 147 -26.62 -10.26 9.94
N GLY A 148 -25.82 -10.02 8.92
CA GLY A 148 -25.96 -10.67 7.61
C GLY A 148 -27.05 -10.07 6.72
N VAL A 149 -27.78 -9.06 7.15
CA VAL A 149 -28.85 -8.39 6.40
C VAL A 149 -28.32 -7.08 5.80
N LEU A 150 -28.54 -6.88 4.52
CA LEU A 150 -28.21 -5.64 3.84
C LEU A 150 -29.09 -4.50 4.36
N ILE A 151 -28.45 -3.40 4.75
CA ILE A 151 -29.14 -2.14 5.12
C ILE A 151 -29.04 -1.18 3.95
N ASP A 152 -30.02 -1.22 3.07
CA ASP A 152 -30.01 -0.43 1.82
C ASP A 152 -29.83 1.07 2.04
N SER A 153 -30.41 1.63 3.11
CA SER A 153 -30.28 3.05 3.44
C SER A 153 -28.83 3.49 3.74
N LEU A 154 -27.95 2.54 4.02
CA LEU A 154 -26.53 2.77 4.25
C LEU A 154 -25.66 2.42 3.02
N THR A 155 -26.27 2.01 1.92
CA THR A 155 -25.55 1.78 0.67
C THR A 155 -25.08 3.10 0.07
N MET A 156 -23.78 3.19 -0.21
CA MET A 156 -23.15 4.39 -0.75
C MET A 156 -22.36 4.06 -2.01
N LYS A 157 -22.59 4.83 -3.06
CA LYS A 157 -21.74 4.80 -4.27
C LYS A 157 -20.76 5.96 -4.20
N SER A 158 -19.50 5.67 -4.07
CA SER A 158 -18.46 6.70 -4.04
C SER A 158 -18.28 7.33 -5.42
N PRO A 159 -18.09 8.65 -5.51
CA PRO A 159 -17.96 9.33 -6.81
C PRO A 159 -16.65 8.94 -7.51
N THR A 160 -16.72 8.85 -8.85
CA THR A 160 -15.57 8.50 -9.72
C THR A 160 -15.48 9.44 -10.92
N ARG A 161 -15.75 10.74 -10.69
CA ARG A 161 -15.63 11.78 -11.71
C ARG A 161 -14.16 12.12 -11.95
N LEU A 162 -13.83 12.74 -13.06
CA LEU A 162 -12.44 13.11 -13.37
C LEU A 162 -11.75 13.87 -12.23
N LYS A 163 -12.45 14.80 -11.58
CA LYS A 163 -11.93 15.53 -10.41
C LYS A 163 -11.55 14.61 -9.24
N ASP A 164 -12.23 13.49 -9.10
CA ASP A 164 -12.00 12.56 -8.00
C ASP A 164 -10.70 11.77 -8.22
N PHE A 165 -10.32 11.51 -9.48
CA PHE A 165 -8.99 10.98 -9.81
C PHE A 165 -7.87 11.97 -9.45
N PHE A 166 -8.09 13.26 -9.64
CA PHE A 166 -7.13 14.29 -9.20
C PHE A 166 -7.05 14.40 -7.67
N LYS A 167 -8.17 14.18 -6.95
CA LYS A 167 -8.15 14.14 -5.48
C LYS A 167 -7.35 12.95 -4.93
N ILE A 168 -7.30 11.85 -5.66
CA ILE A 168 -6.48 10.70 -5.32
C ILE A 168 -5.01 10.96 -5.69
N LEU A 169 -4.77 11.57 -6.85
CA LEU A 169 -3.42 11.93 -7.29
C LEU A 169 -2.76 12.94 -6.34
N PHE A 170 -3.51 13.94 -5.92
CA PHE A 170 -3.11 14.94 -4.93
C PHE A 170 -4.07 14.82 -3.74
N PRO A 171 -3.73 14.01 -2.71
CA PRO A 171 -4.64 13.69 -1.62
C PRO A 171 -5.34 14.93 -1.08
N SER A 172 -6.66 14.94 -1.21
CA SER A 172 -7.52 16.04 -0.75
C SER A 172 -8.89 15.52 -0.35
N SER A 173 -9.61 16.30 0.45
CA SER A 173 -10.90 15.93 1.02
C SER A 173 -11.95 15.62 -0.04
N GLY A 174 -12.82 14.69 0.30
CA GLY A 174 -14.04 14.39 -0.46
C GLY A 174 -14.99 15.59 -0.52
N ASP A 175 -16.04 15.45 -1.31
CA ASP A 175 -17.15 16.44 -1.34
C ASP A 175 -18.42 15.84 -0.75
N GLY A 176 -19.51 16.60 -0.73
CA GLY A 176 -20.77 16.20 -0.14
C GLY A 176 -21.41 14.92 -0.67
N GLN A 177 -20.85 14.32 -1.72
CA GLN A 177 -21.24 13.01 -2.25
C GLN A 177 -20.37 11.86 -1.71
N SER A 178 -19.31 12.17 -0.98
CA SER A 178 -18.44 11.21 -0.32
C SER A 178 -18.98 10.88 1.07
N ASN A 179 -18.52 9.78 1.69
CA ASN A 179 -18.82 9.52 3.09
C ASN A 179 -18.19 10.57 4.01
N LYS A 180 -18.65 10.64 5.26
CA LYS A 180 -18.19 11.69 6.21
C LYS A 180 -16.69 11.60 6.49
N GLY A 181 -16.10 10.43 6.56
CA GLY A 181 -14.67 10.25 6.75
C GLY A 181 -13.87 10.81 5.56
N ASP A 182 -14.26 10.47 4.33
CA ASP A 182 -13.62 11.01 3.12
C ASP A 182 -13.76 12.53 3.03
N GLN A 183 -14.85 13.11 3.55
CA GLN A 183 -15.04 14.57 3.60
C GLN A 183 -14.14 15.24 4.64
N ALA A 184 -13.96 14.57 5.79
CA ALA A 184 -13.17 15.11 6.91
C ALA A 184 -11.66 15.07 6.63
N TYR A 185 -11.21 13.97 6.01
CA TYR A 185 -9.78 13.72 5.82
C TYR A 185 -9.42 13.74 4.34
N TYR A 186 -9.30 12.58 3.74
CA TYR A 186 -8.92 12.42 2.34
C TYR A 186 -9.90 11.49 1.64
N TYR A 187 -10.22 11.80 0.39
CA TYR A 187 -11.05 10.95 -0.43
C TYR A 187 -10.37 9.60 -0.71
N GLY A 188 -11.01 8.51 -0.29
CA GLY A 188 -10.51 7.14 -0.45
C GLY A 188 -9.63 6.67 0.72
N ASN A 189 -9.21 5.42 0.66
CA ASN A 189 -8.28 4.81 1.59
C ASN A 189 -6.86 4.93 1.03
N HIS A 190 -6.01 5.67 1.70
CA HIS A 190 -4.61 5.87 1.31
C HIS A 190 -3.70 5.06 2.21
N VAL A 191 -2.73 4.41 1.60
CA VAL A 191 -1.60 3.76 2.27
C VAL A 191 -0.32 4.24 1.61
N GLY A 192 0.69 4.49 2.38
CA GLY A 192 1.95 4.98 1.82
C GLY A 192 3.15 4.66 2.67
N GLN A 193 4.30 4.97 2.13
CA GLN A 193 5.58 4.85 2.83
C GLN A 193 6.59 5.87 2.33
N TRP A 194 7.45 6.29 3.25
CA TRP A 194 8.73 6.90 2.89
C TRP A 194 9.77 5.80 2.80
N ASN A 195 10.59 5.86 1.78
CA ASN A 195 11.64 4.90 1.48
C ASN A 195 13.01 5.55 1.67
N LEU A 196 13.85 4.94 2.48
CA LEU A 196 15.23 5.38 2.69
C LEU A 196 16.16 4.19 2.57
N SER A 197 17.20 4.29 1.77
CA SER A 197 18.28 3.32 1.77
C SER A 197 19.64 3.99 1.63
N ALA A 198 20.66 3.35 2.21
CA ALA A 198 22.05 3.74 2.10
C ALA A 198 22.90 2.49 1.85
N GLU A 199 23.61 2.47 0.75
CA GLU A 199 24.49 1.36 0.34
C GLU A 199 25.95 1.83 0.31
N TYR A 200 26.84 1.00 0.86
CA TYR A 200 28.28 1.14 0.68
C TYR A 200 28.86 -0.05 -0.08
N ARG A 201 29.55 0.23 -1.16
CA ARG A 201 30.20 -0.77 -2.03
C ARG A 201 31.69 -0.79 -1.78
N PHE A 202 32.17 -1.96 -1.38
CA PHE A 202 33.59 -2.19 -1.12
C PHE A 202 34.36 -2.44 -2.43
N LYS A 203 35.68 -2.26 -2.41
CA LYS A 203 36.58 -2.50 -3.56
C LYS A 203 36.55 -3.94 -4.09
N ASN A 204 36.15 -4.91 -3.26
CA ASN A 204 36.01 -6.31 -3.63
C ASN A 204 34.63 -6.64 -4.24
N ASN A 205 33.83 -5.64 -4.61
CA ASN A 205 32.46 -5.73 -5.12
C ASN A 205 31.43 -6.31 -4.12
N SER A 206 31.77 -6.47 -2.86
CA SER A 206 30.73 -6.71 -1.85
C SER A 206 30.07 -5.39 -1.48
N SER A 207 28.84 -5.46 -0.94
CA SER A 207 28.15 -4.28 -0.44
C SER A 207 27.42 -4.55 0.88
N VAL A 208 27.22 -3.49 1.63
CA VAL A 208 26.32 -3.45 2.78
C VAL A 208 25.29 -2.35 2.51
N ARG A 209 24.04 -2.66 2.65
CA ARG A 209 22.93 -1.74 2.47
C ARG A 209 22.03 -1.76 3.69
N GLY A 210 21.82 -0.60 4.31
CA GLY A 210 20.74 -0.37 5.26
C GLY A 210 19.54 0.22 4.54
N TYR A 211 18.32 -0.17 4.94
CA TYR A 211 17.10 0.41 4.40
C TYR A 211 16.01 0.54 5.46
N PHE A 212 15.09 1.45 5.20
CA PHE A 212 13.94 1.70 6.05
C PHE A 212 12.74 2.08 5.20
N GLU A 213 11.64 1.35 5.36
CA GLU A 213 10.32 1.69 4.88
C GLU A 213 9.50 2.21 6.05
N TRP A 214 9.11 3.46 5.99
CA TRP A 214 8.33 4.12 7.00
C TRP A 214 6.89 4.23 6.53
N TYR A 215 6.06 3.32 7.01
CA TYR A 215 4.67 3.20 6.62
C TYR A 215 3.79 4.28 7.26
N TYR A 216 2.73 4.66 6.55
CA TYR A 216 1.66 5.53 7.05
C TYR A 216 0.35 5.27 6.29
N ASP A 217 -0.80 5.44 6.98
CA ASP A 217 -2.13 5.41 6.39
C ASP A 217 -2.64 6.81 6.07
N ASP A 218 -2.22 7.82 6.84
CA ASP A 218 -2.67 9.20 6.68
C ASP A 218 -1.56 10.22 6.95
N ALA A 219 -1.96 11.49 7.06
CA ALA A 219 -1.04 12.58 7.30
C ALA A 219 -0.32 12.51 8.65
N SER A 220 -0.91 11.87 9.66
CA SER A 220 -0.30 11.72 10.98
C SER A 220 0.93 10.83 10.92
N GLY A 221 0.82 9.66 10.29
CA GLY A 221 1.95 8.77 10.04
C GLY A 221 2.99 9.40 9.12
N MET A 222 2.56 10.10 8.07
CA MET A 222 3.43 10.84 7.16
C MET A 222 4.26 11.89 7.90
N GLY A 223 3.69 12.52 8.92
CA GLY A 223 4.35 13.53 9.78
C GLY A 223 5.21 12.94 10.91
N LYS A 224 5.44 11.65 10.96
CA LYS A 224 6.27 10.97 11.98
C LYS A 224 5.61 10.81 13.36
N PHE A 225 4.30 10.82 13.45
CA PHE A 225 3.62 10.58 14.74
C PHE A 225 3.46 9.08 15.06
N ASN A 226 3.83 8.19 14.14
CA ASN A 226 3.80 6.74 14.31
C ASN A 226 5.10 6.14 14.89
N GLY A 227 5.90 6.94 15.57
CA GLY A 227 7.10 6.49 16.28
C GLY A 227 8.15 5.87 15.36
N TRP A 228 8.47 4.60 15.58
CA TRP A 228 9.44 3.82 14.83
C TRP A 228 8.80 2.76 13.92
N ASP A 229 7.48 2.85 13.72
CA ASP A 229 6.78 1.94 12.81
C ASP A 229 7.41 1.94 11.42
N GLY A 230 7.58 0.74 10.90
CA GLY A 230 8.17 0.51 9.59
C GLY A 230 8.94 -0.79 9.51
N LEU A 231 9.53 -1.02 8.35
CA LEU A 231 10.40 -2.15 8.06
C LEU A 231 11.86 -1.67 8.02
N TRP A 232 12.67 -2.16 8.93
CA TRP A 232 14.10 -1.89 9.02
C TRP A 232 14.86 -3.06 8.45
N GLY A 233 15.78 -2.82 7.54
CA GLY A 233 16.55 -3.88 6.92
C GLY A 233 18.05 -3.59 6.87
N LEU A 234 18.82 -4.65 6.97
CA LEU A 234 20.27 -4.67 6.74
C LEU A 234 20.58 -5.81 5.78
N GLU A 235 21.20 -5.48 4.66
CA GLU A 235 21.58 -6.44 3.63
C GLU A 235 23.10 -6.45 3.47
N TYR A 236 23.69 -7.64 3.42
CA TYR A 236 25.04 -7.86 2.95
C TYR A 236 24.99 -8.66 1.66
N LYS A 237 25.70 -8.20 0.62
CA LYS A 237 25.90 -8.90 -0.64
C LYS A 237 27.35 -9.17 -0.89
N SER A 238 27.67 -10.43 -1.15
CA SER A 238 29.06 -10.82 -1.48
C SER A 238 29.43 -10.41 -2.90
N GLY A 239 30.64 -9.91 -3.08
CA GLY A 239 31.20 -9.62 -4.39
C GLY A 239 31.66 -10.86 -5.17
N LYS A 240 31.59 -12.04 -4.57
CA LYS A 240 32.01 -13.31 -5.16
C LYS A 240 30.93 -14.36 -4.98
N LYS A 241 30.78 -15.24 -5.97
CA LYS A 241 29.93 -16.44 -5.80
C LYS A 241 30.62 -17.38 -4.82
N ASN A 242 30.03 -17.54 -3.67
CA ASN A 242 30.44 -18.49 -2.61
C ASN A 242 29.20 -19.04 -1.92
N TRP A 243 29.39 -19.87 -0.91
CA TRP A 243 28.27 -20.46 -0.14
C TRP A 243 27.38 -19.41 0.55
N LEU A 244 27.93 -18.24 0.87
CA LEU A 244 27.21 -17.11 1.43
C LEU A 244 27.22 -15.94 0.42
N SER A 245 26.18 -15.85 -0.39
CA SER A 245 26.10 -14.86 -1.47
C SER A 245 25.35 -13.60 -1.03
N ASN A 246 24.33 -13.75 -0.20
CA ASN A 246 23.52 -12.65 0.28
C ASN A 246 22.93 -12.98 1.67
N VAL A 247 22.81 -11.98 2.51
CA VAL A 247 22.15 -12.06 3.82
C VAL A 247 21.28 -10.85 4.01
N VAL A 248 20.04 -11.06 4.43
CA VAL A 248 19.10 -10.00 4.82
C VAL A 248 18.68 -10.24 6.26
N LEU A 249 18.74 -9.19 7.06
CA LEU A 249 18.17 -9.13 8.40
C LEU A 249 17.12 -8.03 8.40
N GLU A 250 15.91 -8.35 8.80
CA GLU A 250 14.80 -7.39 8.86
C GLU A 250 14.18 -7.36 10.26
N TYR A 251 13.69 -6.19 10.62
CA TYR A 251 12.89 -5.95 11.79
C TYR A 251 11.66 -5.13 11.40
N LEU A 252 10.48 -5.69 11.61
CA LEU A 252 9.20 -5.05 11.37
C LEU A 252 8.61 -4.56 12.69
N ASP A 253 8.20 -3.30 12.74
CA ASP A 253 7.39 -2.75 13.81
C ASP A 253 6.17 -2.02 13.25
N MET A 254 4.98 -2.43 13.65
CA MET A 254 3.69 -1.82 13.30
C MET A 254 2.84 -1.65 14.57
N THR A 255 3.47 -1.35 15.70
CA THR A 255 2.78 -1.37 17.00
C THR A 255 2.31 -0.01 17.47
N ASN A 256 2.87 1.08 16.96
CA ASN A 256 2.47 2.43 17.34
C ASN A 256 1.20 2.88 16.59
N GLN A 257 1.17 2.74 15.27
CA GLN A 257 0.03 3.06 14.39
C GLN A 257 -0.46 4.50 14.60
N SER A 258 0.44 5.47 14.57
CA SER A 258 0.17 6.90 14.79
C SER A 258 -0.58 7.22 16.10
N GLY A 259 -0.60 6.25 17.05
CA GLY A 259 -1.30 6.43 18.32
C GLY A 259 -0.72 7.56 19.15
N PRO A 260 -1.41 8.02 20.20
CA PRO A 260 -2.78 7.73 20.63
C PRO A 260 -3.84 8.70 20.08
N LEU A 261 -3.49 9.72 19.29
CA LEU A 261 -4.38 10.80 18.90
C LEU A 261 -4.35 11.04 17.38
N ASN A 262 -5.43 10.72 16.68
CA ASN A 262 -5.73 11.29 15.37
C ASN A 262 -6.46 12.63 15.54
N TRP A 263 -5.98 13.65 14.92
CA TRP A 263 -6.64 14.94 14.89
C TRP A 263 -7.85 14.88 13.97
N CYS A 264 -9.04 15.12 14.52
CA CYS A 264 -10.21 15.42 13.71
C CYS A 264 -10.19 16.92 13.43
N PRO A 265 -10.20 17.37 12.15
CA PRO A 265 -10.27 18.80 11.86
C PRO A 265 -11.50 19.42 12.52
N SER A 266 -11.30 20.54 13.21
CA SER A 266 -12.33 21.29 13.93
C SER A 266 -13.45 21.86 13.04
N ASP A 267 -13.31 21.74 11.72
CA ASP A 267 -14.31 22.18 10.73
C ASP A 267 -15.56 21.30 10.68
N TYR A 268 -15.53 20.14 11.33
CA TYR A 268 -16.70 19.38 11.60
C TYR A 268 -17.37 19.90 12.86
N ASN A 269 -18.19 20.92 12.70
CA ASN A 269 -19.15 21.38 13.72
C ASN A 269 -20.24 20.34 14.01
N ASP A 270 -19.90 19.07 14.06
CA ASP A 270 -20.76 18.01 14.54
C ASP A 270 -20.36 17.75 16.00
N PRO A 271 -21.15 18.18 16.99
CA PRO A 271 -20.85 17.93 18.40
C PRO A 271 -20.83 16.43 18.76
N LYS A 272 -21.25 15.56 17.84
CA LYS A 272 -21.07 14.11 17.97
C LYS A 272 -19.69 13.62 17.49
N LEU A 273 -18.93 14.47 16.83
CA LEU A 273 -17.54 14.29 16.48
C LEU A 273 -16.60 15.05 17.43
N ASP A 274 -17.10 15.51 18.53
CA ASP A 274 -16.30 15.85 19.71
C ASP A 274 -15.63 14.60 20.29
N ILE A 275 -15.37 13.69 19.41
CA ILE A 275 -14.53 12.55 19.63
C ILE A 275 -13.14 13.11 19.47
N GLU A 276 -12.47 13.28 20.55
CA GLU A 276 -11.05 13.02 20.62
C GLU A 276 -10.83 11.81 19.75
N ALA A 277 -10.35 12.04 18.52
CA ALA A 277 -10.15 10.97 17.58
C ALA A 277 -9.18 10.03 18.27
N THR A 278 -9.72 8.97 18.75
CA THR A 278 -8.96 7.93 19.41
C THR A 278 -8.04 7.37 18.37
N GLY A 279 -6.85 7.80 18.43
CA GLY A 279 -5.83 7.43 17.53
C GLY A 279 -5.66 5.97 17.40
N ALA A 280 -5.13 5.61 16.49
CA ALA A 280 -4.52 4.50 15.90
C ALA A 280 -5.07 4.39 14.51
N ASP A 281 -4.22 4.69 13.56
CA ASP A 281 -4.33 4.11 12.25
C ASP A 281 -4.50 2.60 12.46
N ASP A 282 -5.30 1.98 11.65
CA ASP A 282 -5.48 0.54 11.69
C ASP A 282 -4.92 -0.03 10.39
N TYR A 283 -3.61 -0.08 10.31
CA TYR A 283 -2.87 -0.44 9.11
C TYR A 283 -3.47 -1.67 8.41
N TYR A 284 -3.82 -1.53 7.13
CA TYR A 284 -4.46 -2.51 6.26
C TYR A 284 -5.91 -2.85 6.60
N ASN A 285 -6.51 -2.30 7.64
CA ASN A 285 -7.86 -2.67 8.09
C ASN A 285 -8.92 -1.61 7.79
N ASN A 286 -8.78 -0.86 6.71
CA ASN A 286 -9.76 0.16 6.40
C ASN A 286 -11.19 -0.42 6.37
N TYR A 287 -12.05 0.16 7.20
CA TYR A 287 -13.41 -0.32 7.43
C TYR A 287 -14.29 -0.28 6.17
N PHE A 288 -14.07 0.71 5.29
CA PHE A 288 -14.88 0.91 4.10
C PHE A 288 -14.40 0.11 2.88
N TYR A 289 -13.12 -0.24 2.80
CA TYR A 289 -12.54 -0.81 1.58
C TYR A 289 -12.08 -2.27 1.73
N ASN A 290 -12.63 -3.02 2.70
CA ASN A 290 -12.31 -4.43 2.92
C ASN A 290 -10.82 -4.68 3.26
N GLY A 291 -10.18 -3.67 3.85
CA GLY A 291 -8.75 -3.70 4.14
C GLY A 291 -7.86 -3.48 2.90
N TRP A 292 -6.56 -3.42 3.13
CA TRP A 292 -5.56 -3.30 2.06
C TRP A 292 -5.23 -4.70 1.50
N ALA A 293 -6.19 -5.29 0.80
CA ALA A 293 -6.11 -6.66 0.31
C ALA A 293 -6.75 -6.83 -1.06
N HIS A 294 -6.34 -7.88 -1.78
CA HIS A 294 -6.91 -8.30 -3.06
C HIS A 294 -7.01 -9.83 -3.09
N TYR A 295 -8.20 -10.37 -3.36
CA TYR A 295 -8.50 -11.80 -3.23
C TYR A 295 -8.11 -12.39 -1.87
N GLY A 296 -8.29 -11.63 -0.79
CA GLY A 296 -8.00 -12.07 0.56
C GLY A 296 -6.51 -12.14 0.94
N LEU A 297 -5.63 -11.69 0.07
CA LEU A 297 -4.21 -11.55 0.36
C LEU A 297 -3.87 -10.08 0.61
N SER A 298 -3.09 -9.81 1.66
CA SER A 298 -2.56 -8.47 1.90
C SER A 298 -1.74 -8.00 0.70
N ASN A 299 -1.97 -6.76 0.27
CA ASN A 299 -1.15 -6.14 -0.77
C ASN A 299 0.23 -5.73 -0.26
N GLY A 300 0.34 -5.41 1.03
CA GLY A 300 1.60 -5.17 1.71
C GLY A 300 2.17 -6.43 2.35
N THR A 301 2.88 -6.28 3.46
CA THR A 301 3.54 -7.42 4.12
C THR A 301 2.60 -8.59 4.40
N ALA A 302 3.05 -9.79 4.10
CA ALA A 302 2.32 -11.04 4.40
C ALA A 302 2.14 -11.29 5.90
N MET A 303 2.89 -10.60 6.76
CA MET A 303 2.77 -10.71 8.21
C MET A 303 1.50 -10.04 8.73
N ALA A 304 0.95 -9.05 8.02
CA ALA A 304 -0.34 -8.45 8.34
C ALA A 304 -1.49 -9.31 7.79
N LYS A 305 -2.42 -9.68 8.66
CA LYS A 305 -3.55 -10.54 8.27
C LYS A 305 -4.62 -9.73 7.54
N SER A 306 -5.22 -10.32 6.52
CA SER A 306 -6.42 -9.80 5.88
C SER A 306 -7.65 -9.97 6.76
N LEU A 307 -8.63 -9.09 6.61
CA LEU A 307 -9.93 -9.11 7.31
C LEU A 307 -10.77 -10.36 7.01
N LEU A 308 -10.48 -11.10 5.95
CA LEU A 308 -11.23 -12.27 5.51
C LEU A 308 -11.23 -13.46 6.47
N TYR A 309 -10.36 -13.45 7.47
CA TYR A 309 -10.22 -14.58 8.41
C TYR A 309 -11.12 -14.49 9.65
N ASN A 310 -12.06 -13.55 9.67
CA ASN A 310 -13.01 -13.40 10.76
C ASN A 310 -14.22 -14.32 10.59
N THR A 311 -14.24 -15.42 11.32
CA THR A 311 -15.31 -16.43 11.25
C THR A 311 -16.60 -16.02 11.94
N ASP A 312 -16.54 -15.03 12.82
CA ASP A 312 -17.67 -14.51 13.61
C ASP A 312 -18.29 -13.23 13.02
N GLY A 313 -17.75 -12.73 11.90
CA GLY A 313 -18.25 -11.54 11.23
C GLY A 313 -17.86 -10.23 11.88
N TYR A 314 -17.06 -10.29 12.91
CA TYR A 314 -16.42 -9.10 13.49
C TYR A 314 -14.95 -9.04 13.10
N MET A 315 -14.40 -7.84 13.03
CA MET A 315 -12.96 -7.71 12.94
C MET A 315 -12.32 -8.32 14.20
N ARG A 316 -11.71 -9.47 14.04
CA ARG A 316 -11.09 -10.22 15.14
C ARG A 316 -9.94 -9.45 15.76
N TYR A 317 -9.29 -8.65 14.93
CA TYR A 317 -8.19 -7.77 15.30
C TYR A 317 -8.59 -6.35 14.91
N LYS A 318 -8.90 -5.52 15.87
CA LYS A 318 -9.09 -4.09 15.63
C LYS A 318 -7.80 -3.40 15.15
N HIS A 319 -6.66 -4.08 15.30
CA HIS A 319 -5.36 -3.54 14.95
C HIS A 319 -4.45 -4.64 14.41
N ASN A 320 -3.73 -4.36 13.33
CA ASN A 320 -2.60 -5.17 12.86
C ASN A 320 -1.30 -4.75 13.59
N ARG A 321 -1.32 -4.75 14.91
CA ARG A 321 -0.13 -4.44 15.71
C ARG A 321 0.77 -5.65 15.76
N ILE A 322 1.76 -5.68 14.88
CA ILE A 322 2.72 -6.76 14.76
C ILE A 322 4.15 -6.23 14.95
N ARG A 323 4.99 -7.09 15.45
CA ARG A 323 6.43 -6.84 15.61
C ARG A 323 7.18 -8.15 15.42
N GLY A 324 8.30 -8.10 14.68
CA GLY A 324 9.11 -9.30 14.44
C GLY A 324 10.39 -9.00 13.65
#